data_2ee01d00c708ea6c37624a07265f2343
#
_entry.id   2ee01d00c708ea6c37624a07265f2343
#
_cell.length_a   1.000
_cell.length_b   1.000
_cell.length_c   1.000
_cell.angle_alpha   90.00
_cell.angle_beta   90.00
_cell.angle_gamma   90.00
#
_symmetry.space_group_name_H-M   'P 1'
#
loop_
_entity.id
_entity.type
_entity.pdbx_description
1 polymer ?
#
loop_
_entity_poly.entity_id
_entity_poly.type
_entity_poly.pdbx_seq_one_letter_code
_entity_poly.pdbx_strand_id
1 'polypeptide(L)'
;MSENKLAGKVALITGGARGLGRGYALHLAGLGADVAIVDRNLRAAEVYEFEKELLKADTVMEECEALGAHVLGIEADLTDREVTEAAVARLVDELGSVDIAICNAGGGTVVFADEVEVPEDGQTDINTTGTASDCPQEMLTRVLDTNLMTCMYTCMAVAPYMKAQK
;
A
#
# COMPACT_ATOMS: atom_id res chain seq x y z
N MET A 1 -15.97 11.33 -20.68
CA MET A 1 -15.42 9.98 -20.92
C MET A 1 -13.94 10.07 -20.58
N SER A 2 -13.49 9.48 -19.46
CA SER A 2 -12.04 9.38 -19.22
C SER A 2 -11.48 8.50 -20.33
N GLU A 3 -10.59 9.03 -21.17
CA GLU A 3 -9.81 8.19 -22.06
C GLU A 3 -9.09 7.16 -21.19
N ASN A 4 -9.11 5.88 -21.56
CA ASN A 4 -8.36 4.79 -20.91
C ASN A 4 -6.85 5.01 -21.18
N LYS A 5 -6.30 6.06 -20.55
CA LYS A 5 -4.91 6.51 -20.79
C LYS A 5 -3.87 5.48 -20.34
N LEU A 6 -4.28 4.58 -19.45
CA LEU A 6 -3.43 3.54 -18.90
C LEU A 6 -3.88 2.12 -19.30
N ALA A 7 -4.70 2.00 -20.37
CA ALA A 7 -5.11 0.70 -20.87
C ALA A 7 -3.89 -0.18 -21.19
N GLY A 8 -3.88 -1.42 -20.67
CA GLY A 8 -2.79 -2.38 -20.82
C GLY A 8 -1.54 -2.05 -19.97
N LYS A 9 -1.65 -1.12 -19.00
CA LYS A 9 -0.62 -0.83 -18.00
C LYS A 9 -0.97 -1.50 -16.68
N VAL A 10 0.03 -1.97 -15.97
CA VAL A 10 -0.10 -2.58 -14.65
C VAL A 10 0.53 -1.68 -13.61
N ALA A 11 -0.24 -1.35 -12.56
CA ALA A 11 0.19 -0.52 -11.46
C ALA A 11 0.26 -1.32 -10.16
N LEU A 12 1.42 -1.28 -9.50
CA LEU A 12 1.62 -1.74 -8.14
C LEU A 12 1.38 -0.60 -7.16
N ILE A 13 0.54 -0.81 -6.16
CA ILE A 13 0.34 0.13 -5.05
C ILE A 13 0.63 -0.60 -3.73
N THR A 14 1.70 -0.21 -3.04
CA THR A 14 1.99 -0.70 -1.71
C THR A 14 1.22 0.10 -0.66
N GLY A 15 0.70 -0.56 0.39
CA GLY A 15 -0.20 0.08 1.34
C GLY A 15 -1.50 0.54 0.69
N GLY A 16 -2.00 -0.25 -0.27
CA GLY A 16 -3.12 0.12 -1.14
C GLY A 16 -4.51 -0.16 -0.58
N ALA A 17 -4.61 -0.88 0.55
CA ALA A 17 -5.89 -1.33 1.08
C ALA A 17 -6.68 -0.25 1.86
N ARG A 18 -6.14 0.97 2.02
CA ARG A 18 -6.79 2.09 2.72
C ARG A 18 -6.20 3.46 2.34
N GLY A 19 -6.82 4.51 2.88
CA GLY A 19 -6.29 5.88 2.89
C GLY A 19 -5.87 6.41 1.51
N LEU A 20 -4.67 6.97 1.42
CA LEU A 20 -4.12 7.49 0.16
C LEU A 20 -3.87 6.38 -0.85
N GLY A 21 -3.40 5.20 -0.40
CA GLY A 21 -3.16 4.05 -1.28
C GLY A 21 -4.43 3.60 -2.00
N ARG A 22 -5.58 3.53 -1.29
CA ARG A 22 -6.90 3.33 -1.91
C ARG A 22 -7.20 4.39 -2.97
N GLY A 23 -6.93 5.67 -2.65
CA GLY A 23 -7.15 6.76 -3.60
C GLY A 23 -6.34 6.59 -4.89
N TYR A 24 -5.07 6.18 -4.78
CA TYR A 24 -4.23 5.88 -5.94
C TYR A 24 -4.74 4.68 -6.74
N ALA A 25 -5.11 3.59 -6.06
CA ALA A 25 -5.64 2.39 -6.70
C ALA A 25 -6.89 2.69 -7.54
N LEU A 26 -7.88 3.35 -6.94
CA LEU A 26 -9.11 3.74 -7.63
C LEU A 26 -8.85 4.70 -8.79
N HIS A 27 -7.94 5.66 -8.62
CA HIS A 27 -7.61 6.60 -9.67
C HIS A 27 -6.97 5.91 -10.89
N LEU A 28 -6.00 5.03 -10.66
CA LEU A 28 -5.31 4.31 -11.74
C LEU A 28 -6.24 3.30 -12.43
N ALA A 29 -7.06 2.57 -11.68
CA ALA A 29 -8.11 1.71 -12.22
C ALA A 29 -9.09 2.51 -13.10
N GLY A 30 -9.53 3.69 -12.62
CA GLY A 30 -10.41 4.58 -13.38
C GLY A 30 -9.78 5.16 -14.66
N LEU A 31 -8.44 5.13 -14.80
CA LEU A 31 -7.71 5.45 -16.01
C LEU A 31 -7.47 4.22 -16.92
N GLY A 32 -7.93 3.03 -16.52
CA GLY A 32 -7.86 1.79 -17.29
C GLY A 32 -6.62 0.94 -17.01
N ALA A 33 -5.86 1.19 -15.94
CA ALA A 33 -4.78 0.31 -15.53
C ALA A 33 -5.32 -0.92 -14.80
N ASP A 34 -4.65 -2.06 -14.96
CA ASP A 34 -4.76 -3.18 -14.04
C ASP A 34 -3.96 -2.86 -12.77
N VAL A 35 -4.43 -3.34 -11.62
CA VAL A 35 -3.96 -2.89 -10.31
C VAL A 35 -3.55 -4.05 -9.43
N ALA A 36 -2.33 -4.02 -8.89
CA ALA A 36 -1.90 -4.87 -7.79
C ALA A 36 -1.85 -4.05 -6.50
N ILE A 37 -2.56 -4.50 -5.49
CA ILE A 37 -2.57 -3.93 -4.14
C ILE A 37 -1.78 -4.87 -3.23
N VAL A 38 -0.70 -4.37 -2.65
CA VAL A 38 0.08 -5.10 -1.63
C VAL A 38 -0.06 -4.39 -0.30
N ASP A 39 -0.58 -5.08 0.70
CA ASP A 39 -0.78 -4.55 2.04
C ASP A 39 -0.59 -5.67 3.08
N ARG A 40 -0.29 -5.33 4.32
CA ARG A 40 -0.27 -6.29 5.43
C ARG A 40 -1.65 -6.81 5.81
N ASN A 41 -2.67 -6.02 5.49
CA ASN A 41 -4.07 -6.35 5.72
C ASN A 41 -4.90 -5.80 4.55
N LEU A 42 -5.38 -6.67 3.69
CA LEU A 42 -6.19 -6.28 2.53
C LEU A 42 -7.56 -5.71 2.91
N ARG A 43 -7.98 -5.86 4.15
CA ARG A 43 -9.20 -5.25 4.72
C ARG A 43 -8.89 -4.06 5.64
N ALA A 44 -7.73 -3.42 5.49
CA ALA A 44 -7.27 -2.32 6.35
C ALA A 44 -8.25 -1.13 6.43
N ALA A 45 -9.06 -0.89 5.42
CA ALA A 45 -10.10 0.14 5.44
C ALA A 45 -11.22 -0.13 6.47
N GLU A 46 -11.39 -1.37 6.93
CA GLU A 46 -12.38 -1.72 7.97
C GLU A 46 -11.91 -1.37 9.39
N VAL A 47 -10.62 -1.09 9.58
CA VAL A 47 -10.03 -0.81 10.89
C VAL A 47 -10.54 0.51 11.48
N TYR A 48 -10.85 1.47 10.62
CA TYR A 48 -11.37 2.77 11.03
C TYR A 48 -12.77 2.99 10.48
N GLU A 49 -13.74 3.25 11.35
CA GLU A 49 -15.16 3.39 10.97
C GLU A 49 -15.36 4.42 9.86
N PHE A 50 -14.68 5.58 9.94
CA PHE A 50 -14.77 6.61 8.90
C PHE A 50 -14.23 6.18 7.53
N GLU A 51 -13.24 5.27 7.47
CA GLU A 51 -12.74 4.72 6.20
C GLU A 51 -13.67 3.63 5.67
N LYS A 52 -14.23 2.82 6.56
CA LYS A 52 -15.20 1.78 6.23
C LYS A 52 -16.47 2.39 5.61
N GLU A 53 -16.96 3.51 6.15
CA GLU A 53 -18.10 4.23 5.58
C GLU A 53 -17.83 4.81 4.17
N LEU A 54 -16.56 5.01 3.81
CA LEU A 54 -16.18 5.49 2.48
C LEU A 54 -16.07 4.37 1.43
N LEU A 55 -16.03 3.11 1.84
CA LEU A 55 -16.02 1.98 0.93
C LEU A 55 -17.35 1.89 0.18
N LYS A 56 -17.29 1.59 -1.11
CA LYS A 56 -18.45 1.34 -1.98
C LYS A 56 -18.63 -0.15 -2.30
N ALA A 57 -17.71 -0.98 -1.85
CA ALA A 57 -17.72 -2.43 -1.93
C ALA A 57 -17.10 -2.99 -0.64
N ASP A 58 -16.99 -4.31 -0.50
CA ASP A 58 -16.42 -4.93 0.70
C ASP A 58 -14.91 -4.71 0.84
N THR A 59 -14.22 -4.50 -0.28
CA THR A 59 -12.78 -4.27 -0.33
C THR A 59 -12.40 -3.23 -1.39
N VAL A 60 -11.20 -2.66 -1.27
CA VAL A 60 -10.63 -1.77 -2.30
C VAL A 60 -10.42 -2.51 -3.62
N MET A 61 -10.11 -3.81 -3.58
CA MET A 61 -9.98 -4.64 -4.78
C MET A 61 -11.30 -4.66 -5.57
N GLU A 62 -12.41 -4.95 -4.91
CA GLU A 62 -13.73 -4.98 -5.54
C GLU A 62 -14.15 -3.58 -6.06
N GLU A 63 -13.77 -2.50 -5.38
CA GLU A 63 -13.99 -1.16 -5.90
C GLU A 63 -13.24 -0.91 -7.22
N CYS A 64 -11.99 -1.41 -7.34
CA CYS A 64 -11.20 -1.29 -8.56
C CYS A 64 -11.76 -2.19 -9.68
N GLU A 65 -12.21 -3.41 -9.35
CA GLU A 65 -12.89 -4.33 -10.29
C GLU A 65 -14.17 -3.71 -10.84
N ALA A 66 -14.94 -3.02 -10.01
CA ALA A 66 -16.15 -2.30 -10.44
C ALA A 66 -15.85 -1.16 -11.44
N LEU A 67 -14.60 -0.68 -11.52
CA LEU A 67 -14.12 0.25 -12.53
C LEU A 67 -13.63 -0.43 -13.81
N GLY A 68 -13.61 -1.78 -13.85
CA GLY A 68 -13.23 -2.59 -15.00
C GLY A 68 -11.76 -3.01 -15.03
N ALA A 69 -10.99 -2.79 -13.95
CA ALA A 69 -9.62 -3.23 -13.83
C ALA A 69 -9.53 -4.73 -13.51
N HIS A 70 -8.49 -5.41 -13.98
CA HIS A 70 -8.05 -6.66 -13.37
C HIS A 70 -7.28 -6.32 -12.09
N VAL A 71 -7.62 -6.99 -11.00
CA VAL A 71 -7.07 -6.64 -9.68
C VAL A 71 -6.42 -7.84 -9.02
N LEU A 72 -5.24 -7.62 -8.44
CA LEU A 72 -4.53 -8.60 -7.63
C LEU A 72 -4.30 -8.04 -6.23
N GLY A 73 -4.89 -8.67 -5.22
CA GLY A 73 -4.58 -8.42 -3.81
C GLY A 73 -3.50 -9.37 -3.31
N ILE A 74 -2.46 -8.84 -2.68
CA ILE A 74 -1.40 -9.63 -2.05
C ILE A 74 -1.24 -9.17 -0.61
N GLU A 75 -1.48 -10.06 0.34
CA GLU A 75 -1.19 -9.79 1.74
C GLU A 75 0.28 -10.11 2.02
N ALA A 76 1.06 -9.08 2.40
CA ALA A 76 2.50 -9.19 2.59
C ALA A 76 3.05 -8.11 3.51
N ASP A 77 4.03 -8.47 4.34
CA ASP A 77 4.83 -7.51 5.11
C ASP A 77 6.07 -7.11 4.28
N LEU A 78 6.04 -5.87 3.78
CA LEU A 78 7.10 -5.34 2.91
C LEU A 78 8.35 -4.86 3.68
N THR A 79 8.37 -4.98 5.00
CA THR A 79 9.61 -4.79 5.78
C THR A 79 10.58 -5.97 5.61
N ASP A 80 10.08 -7.10 5.09
CA ASP A 80 10.89 -8.24 4.67
C ASP A 80 11.18 -8.17 3.16
N ARG A 81 12.48 -8.22 2.84
CA ARG A 81 12.95 -8.12 1.47
C ARG A 81 12.53 -9.30 0.60
N GLU A 82 12.66 -10.53 1.11
CA GLU A 82 12.34 -11.75 0.36
C GLU A 82 10.84 -11.84 0.09
N VAL A 83 10.03 -11.47 1.07
CA VAL A 83 8.57 -11.36 0.94
C VAL A 83 8.19 -10.31 -0.12
N THR A 84 8.88 -9.16 -0.13
CA THR A 84 8.67 -8.11 -1.13
C THR A 84 9.02 -8.59 -2.55
N GLU A 85 10.18 -9.24 -2.72
CA GLU A 85 10.60 -9.81 -4.00
C GLU A 85 9.59 -10.88 -4.49
N ALA A 86 9.11 -11.75 -3.61
CA ALA A 86 8.10 -12.75 -3.94
C ALA A 86 6.75 -12.14 -4.32
N ALA A 87 6.31 -11.08 -3.64
CA ALA A 87 5.08 -10.37 -3.96
C ALA A 87 5.14 -9.73 -5.36
N VAL A 88 6.27 -9.10 -5.71
CA VAL A 88 6.46 -8.52 -7.05
C VAL A 88 6.56 -9.59 -8.13
N ALA A 89 7.25 -10.70 -7.86
CA ALA A 89 7.32 -11.82 -8.80
C ALA A 89 5.92 -12.40 -9.10
N ARG A 90 5.10 -12.59 -8.06
CA ARG A 90 3.71 -13.04 -8.19
C ARG A 90 2.87 -12.05 -9.00
N LEU A 91 3.03 -10.75 -8.76
CA LEU A 91 2.34 -9.72 -9.55
C LEU A 91 2.64 -9.86 -11.05
N VAL A 92 3.93 -9.99 -11.40
CA VAL A 92 4.34 -10.11 -12.81
C VAL A 92 3.87 -11.41 -13.43
N ASP A 93 3.85 -12.51 -12.67
CA ASP A 93 3.34 -13.80 -13.13
C ASP A 93 1.83 -13.76 -13.43
N GLU A 94 1.04 -13.09 -12.57
CA GLU A 94 -0.42 -13.05 -12.69
C GLU A 94 -0.92 -11.92 -13.62
N LEU A 95 -0.30 -10.73 -13.62
CA LEU A 95 -0.73 -9.58 -14.43
C LEU A 95 0.17 -9.29 -15.63
N GLY A 96 1.29 -10.01 -15.79
CA GLY A 96 2.15 -9.99 -16.96
C GLY A 96 3.22 -8.91 -16.99
N SER A 97 3.09 -7.81 -16.24
CA SER A 97 4.05 -6.70 -16.22
C SER A 97 3.97 -5.88 -14.92
N VAL A 98 4.89 -4.93 -14.76
CA VAL A 98 4.77 -3.82 -13.81
C VAL A 98 5.26 -2.54 -14.47
N ASP A 99 4.33 -1.64 -14.80
CA ASP A 99 4.63 -0.38 -15.51
C ASP A 99 4.75 0.81 -14.55
N ILE A 100 3.98 0.78 -13.48
CA ILE A 100 3.90 1.83 -12.47
C ILE A 100 4.07 1.20 -11.10
N ALA A 101 4.89 1.81 -10.23
CA ALA A 101 5.00 1.40 -8.84
C ALA A 101 4.81 2.62 -7.93
N ILE A 102 3.82 2.57 -7.04
CA ILE A 102 3.56 3.57 -6.01
C ILE A 102 3.95 2.98 -4.66
N CYS A 103 5.12 3.43 -4.17
CA CYS A 103 5.64 3.05 -2.86
C CYS A 103 4.96 3.92 -1.78
N ASN A 104 3.75 3.52 -1.39
CA ASN A 104 2.93 4.25 -0.43
C ASN A 104 2.87 3.55 0.95
N ALA A 105 3.27 2.27 1.02
CA ALA A 105 3.31 1.57 2.30
C ALA A 105 4.19 2.33 3.29
N GLY A 106 3.66 2.51 4.48
CA GLY A 106 4.31 3.26 5.55
C GLY A 106 3.31 3.69 6.60
N GLY A 107 3.79 4.38 7.62
CA GLY A 107 2.95 4.92 8.67
C GLY A 107 3.76 5.61 9.75
N GLY A 108 3.06 6.38 10.58
CA GLY A 108 3.62 7.03 11.77
C GLY A 108 3.60 6.13 13.00
N THR A 109 3.83 6.73 14.14
CA THR A 109 3.90 6.06 15.47
C THR A 109 2.62 5.31 15.85
N VAL A 110 1.48 5.61 15.25
CA VAL A 110 0.21 4.88 15.48
C VAL A 110 0.30 3.42 15.01
N VAL A 111 1.22 3.09 14.09
CA VAL A 111 1.49 1.71 13.65
C VAL A 111 2.15 0.88 14.76
N PHE A 112 2.66 1.53 15.80
CA PHE A 112 3.31 0.90 16.94
C PHE A 112 2.37 0.71 18.14
N ALA A 113 1.09 0.97 17.93
CA ALA A 113 0.07 0.97 18.97
C ALA A 113 -0.46 -0.42 19.37
N ASP A 114 0.27 -1.49 19.10
CA ASP A 114 -0.01 -2.76 19.81
C ASP A 114 0.17 -2.61 21.33
N GLU A 115 0.76 -1.48 21.79
CA GLU A 115 1.00 -1.16 23.19
C GLU A 115 0.43 0.20 23.66
N VAL A 116 -0.22 0.96 22.78
CA VAL A 116 -0.81 2.27 23.14
C VAL A 116 -2.32 2.21 22.90
N GLU A 117 -3.11 2.40 23.98
CA GLU A 117 -4.55 2.60 23.85
C GLU A 117 -4.81 3.85 22.99
N VAL A 118 -5.29 3.63 21.78
CA VAL A 118 -5.73 4.74 20.92
C VAL A 118 -7.04 5.26 21.50
N PRO A 119 -7.14 6.55 21.88
CA PRO A 119 -8.38 7.12 22.35
C PRO A 119 -9.53 6.92 21.34
N GLU A 120 -10.77 6.73 21.81
CA GLU A 120 -11.95 6.49 20.97
C GLU A 120 -12.18 7.61 19.92
N ASP A 121 -11.65 8.82 20.15
CA ASP A 121 -11.72 9.95 19.22
C ASP A 121 -10.68 9.92 18.10
N GLY A 122 -9.78 8.93 18.10
CA GLY A 122 -8.72 8.78 17.09
C GLY A 122 -7.65 9.87 17.15
N GLN A 123 -7.70 10.78 18.12
CA GLN A 123 -6.69 11.81 18.33
C GLN A 123 -5.62 11.28 19.28
N THR A 124 -4.53 10.81 18.72
CA THR A 124 -3.29 10.63 19.51
C THR A 124 -2.72 12.02 19.82
N ASP A 125 -2.61 12.34 21.10
CA ASP A 125 -1.92 13.56 21.53
C ASP A 125 -0.46 13.46 21.02
N ILE A 126 -0.07 14.38 20.15
CA ILE A 126 1.29 14.46 19.59
C ILE A 126 2.34 14.52 20.71
N ASN A 127 1.95 15.00 21.89
CA ASN A 127 2.82 15.07 23.05
C ASN A 127 3.05 13.71 23.74
N THR A 128 2.24 12.71 23.47
CA THR A 128 2.41 11.35 24.04
C THR A 128 3.25 10.43 23.15
N THR A 129 3.49 10.82 21.90
CA THR A 129 4.25 10.01 20.92
C THR A 129 5.76 10.24 20.98
N GLY A 130 6.24 11.08 21.89
CA GLY A 130 7.66 11.45 21.98
C GLY A 130 8.12 12.37 20.86
N THR A 131 9.17 13.14 21.14
CA THR A 131 9.86 13.93 20.12
C THR A 131 11.02 13.13 19.53
N ALA A 132 11.56 13.57 18.41
CA ALA A 132 12.73 12.92 17.79
C ALA A 132 13.94 12.82 18.74
N SER A 133 14.03 13.73 19.72
CA SER A 133 15.07 13.71 20.77
C SER A 133 14.92 12.56 21.76
N ASP A 134 13.70 12.07 21.97
CA ASP A 134 13.36 11.09 23.00
C ASP A 134 12.97 9.74 22.38
N CYS A 135 13.11 9.62 21.04
CA CYS A 135 12.73 8.43 20.30
C CYS A 135 13.68 7.27 20.64
N PRO A 136 13.16 6.15 21.18
CA PRO A 136 13.98 4.96 21.38
C PRO A 136 14.58 4.45 20.08
N GLN A 137 15.80 3.90 20.13
CA GLN A 137 16.49 3.35 18.95
C GLN A 137 15.64 2.30 18.22
N GLU A 138 14.94 1.47 18.95
CA GLU A 138 14.05 0.45 18.38
C GLU A 138 12.89 1.07 17.60
N MET A 139 12.26 2.12 18.14
CA MET A 139 11.21 2.85 17.43
C MET A 139 11.74 3.50 16.16
N LEU A 140 12.91 4.13 16.22
CA LEU A 140 13.56 4.72 15.03
C LEU A 140 13.80 3.66 13.96
N THR A 141 14.33 2.49 14.34
CA THR A 141 14.56 1.37 13.43
C THR A 141 13.25 0.94 12.77
N ARG A 142 12.20 0.72 13.56
CA ARG A 142 10.87 0.33 13.03
C ARG A 142 10.30 1.38 12.06
N VAL A 143 10.43 2.68 12.37
CA VAL A 143 9.99 3.76 11.46
C VAL A 143 10.77 3.72 10.14
N LEU A 144 12.08 3.53 10.20
CA LEU A 144 12.91 3.41 8.99
C LEU A 144 12.54 2.16 8.18
N ASP A 145 12.38 1.01 8.84
CA ASP A 145 11.98 -0.23 8.17
C ASP A 145 10.63 -0.09 7.50
N THR A 146 9.64 0.49 8.20
CA THR A 146 8.28 0.62 7.68
C THR A 146 8.16 1.65 6.55
N ASN A 147 8.91 2.75 6.58
CA ASN A 147 8.73 3.85 5.61
C ASN A 147 9.83 3.91 4.54
N LEU A 148 11.09 3.66 4.91
CA LEU A 148 12.21 3.74 3.97
C LEU A 148 12.50 2.38 3.34
N MET A 149 12.67 1.33 4.18
CA MET A 149 13.10 0.04 3.65
C MET A 149 12.03 -0.63 2.79
N THR A 150 10.74 -0.52 3.13
CA THR A 150 9.64 -0.98 2.28
C THR A 150 9.69 -0.35 0.89
N CYS A 151 9.94 0.96 0.81
CA CYS A 151 10.09 1.68 -0.46
C CYS A 151 11.33 1.18 -1.23
N MET A 152 12.47 1.06 -0.55
CA MET A 152 13.72 0.58 -1.17
C MET A 152 13.59 -0.85 -1.70
N TYR A 153 13.03 -1.76 -0.92
CA TYR A 153 12.82 -3.16 -1.33
C TYR A 153 11.85 -3.24 -2.50
N THR A 154 10.76 -2.48 -2.47
CA THR A 154 9.82 -2.39 -3.60
C THR A 154 10.50 -1.90 -4.87
N CYS A 155 11.28 -0.81 -4.80
CA CYS A 155 12.03 -0.29 -5.95
C CYS A 155 13.06 -1.31 -6.48
N MET A 156 13.76 -2.00 -5.59
CA MET A 156 14.72 -3.05 -5.98
C MET A 156 14.03 -4.23 -6.65
N ALA A 157 12.86 -4.64 -6.16
CA ALA A 157 12.13 -5.77 -6.69
C ALA A 157 11.51 -5.48 -8.07
N VAL A 158 10.94 -4.28 -8.30
CA VAL A 158 10.32 -3.93 -9.59
C VAL A 158 11.32 -3.56 -10.68
N ALA A 159 12.48 -3.01 -10.32
CA ALA A 159 13.44 -2.46 -11.28
C ALA A 159 13.93 -3.46 -12.35
N PRO A 160 14.22 -4.74 -12.05
CA PRO A 160 14.59 -5.71 -13.07
C PRO A 160 13.52 -5.90 -14.14
N TYR A 161 12.26 -6.02 -13.74
CA TYR A 161 11.12 -6.21 -14.64
C TYR A 161 10.91 -4.96 -15.51
N MET A 162 10.84 -3.76 -14.90
CA MET A 162 10.69 -2.51 -15.62
C MET A 162 11.82 -2.25 -16.64
N LYS A 163 13.06 -2.70 -16.33
CA LYS A 163 14.18 -2.60 -17.27
C LYS A 163 14.05 -3.58 -18.43
N ALA A 164 13.49 -4.75 -18.21
CA ALA A 164 13.31 -5.77 -19.24
C ALA A 164 12.19 -5.45 -20.23
N GLN A 165 11.23 -4.58 -19.84
CA GLN A 165 10.08 -4.16 -20.66
C GLN A 165 10.41 -3.07 -21.71
N LYS A 166 11.66 -2.69 -21.88
CA LYS A 166 12.09 -1.64 -22.83
C LYS A 166 12.09 -2.11 -24.28
#